data_ac59d6cc8b389919ffbb85403537346e
#
_entry.id   ac59d6cc8b389919ffbb85403537346e
#
_cell.length_a   1.000
_cell.length_b   1.000
_cell.length_c   1.000
_cell.angle_alpha   90.00
_cell.angle_beta   90.00
_cell.angle_gamma   90.00
#
_symmetry.space_group_name_H-M   'P 1'
#
loop_
_entity.id
_entity.type
_entity.pdbx_description
1 polymer ?
#
loop_
_entity_poly.entity_id
_entity_poly.type
_entity_poly.pdbx_seq_one_letter_code
_entity_poly.pdbx_strand_id
1 'polypeptide(L)'
;MRSLAFNPYSLSSPFVDLGCTVLVQSPRRARNNVEHTFWSRTVPQLAQSIPSVRAAIEAFGTSYSEYVLRDTSTRPGFETTKRYSMALRLVQQDLATMPNGPIPCVVACIFLGFVEALQQRLNKALVHLQGTFSLMMSLTDKQLLAEVDTDSLVLLLKKLDLHVATYAVSHPPNLPTKPFVMGDVLQSYPPDGSLFKILHSSYHFTAKAFRYKYTSRRMIPPELLIEQGRQLSNLKQWLSRNEIPPNTDTESHESLIVLRSQCLAALINTAAILEPRETAYDCYGPEFEEIITSIGILLMSKCLQGAPRRETQDWLPSFVPEMGIIHPLYFTAKKYRSPFWRRKALSLILKSGKEGPWCAETEGSLVAAIINAEEGTFDKESLRLAHTLDQSPACIPEERRFSHVWASDPESENGECTHNTRKRYTKTMMYRCRDVEAYMRDRKGQIPRGIPWVDPELCEIDTEWWIGREESLEIIFSVGEGLIR
;
A
#
# COMPACT_ATOMS: atom_id res chain seq x y z
N MET A 1 -11.90 8.05 -29.48
CA MET A 1 -11.36 6.78 -29.99
C MET A 1 -10.04 7.07 -30.71
N ARG A 2 -8.90 6.97 -30.03
CA ARG A 2 -7.60 6.97 -30.70
C ARG A 2 -7.30 5.54 -31.12
N SER A 3 -7.00 5.33 -32.39
CA SER A 3 -6.58 4.08 -33.02
C SER A 3 -5.47 3.46 -32.17
N LEU A 4 -5.75 2.32 -31.55
CA LEU A 4 -4.73 1.45 -30.97
C LEU A 4 -3.86 1.00 -32.16
N ALA A 5 -2.62 1.45 -32.18
CA ALA A 5 -1.64 1.01 -33.16
C ALA A 5 -1.55 -0.53 -33.09
N PHE A 6 -1.74 -1.17 -34.20
CA PHE A 6 -1.69 -2.62 -34.35
C PHE A 6 -0.33 -3.14 -33.89
N ASN A 7 -0.32 -3.82 -32.74
CA ASN A 7 0.88 -4.46 -32.22
C ASN A 7 1.04 -5.81 -32.94
N PRO A 8 2.14 -6.06 -33.69
CA PRO A 8 2.36 -7.31 -34.41
C PRO A 8 2.47 -8.56 -33.53
N TYR A 9 2.44 -8.38 -32.19
CA TYR A 9 2.41 -9.45 -31.20
C TYR A 9 1.02 -9.62 -30.56
N SER A 10 -0.06 -9.37 -31.30
CA SER A 10 -1.43 -9.58 -30.81
C SER A 10 -1.55 -10.96 -30.16
N LEU A 11 -1.54 -10.98 -28.86
CA LEU A 11 -1.93 -12.13 -28.06
C LEU A 11 -3.42 -12.32 -28.35
N SER A 12 -3.86 -13.49 -28.74
CA SER A 12 -5.19 -13.81 -29.28
C SER A 12 -6.41 -13.43 -28.42
N SER A 13 -6.22 -12.70 -27.34
CA SER A 13 -7.27 -12.24 -26.41
C SER A 13 -7.07 -10.76 -26.07
N PRO A 14 -8.11 -9.91 -26.26
CA PRO A 14 -8.04 -8.49 -25.92
C PRO A 14 -7.80 -8.23 -24.45
N PHE A 15 -8.14 -9.17 -23.58
CA PHE A 15 -7.91 -9.04 -22.13
C PHE A 15 -6.46 -9.34 -21.72
N VAL A 16 -5.74 -10.16 -22.48
CA VAL A 16 -4.29 -10.35 -22.29
C VAL A 16 -3.56 -9.07 -22.68
N ASP A 17 -3.92 -8.50 -23.83
CA ASP A 17 -3.33 -7.24 -24.28
C ASP A 17 -3.61 -6.10 -23.31
N LEU A 18 -4.84 -6.02 -22.78
CA LEU A 18 -5.20 -5.05 -21.74
C LEU A 18 -4.40 -5.28 -20.46
N GLY A 19 -4.33 -6.51 -19.96
CA GLY A 19 -3.61 -6.85 -18.73
C GLY A 19 -2.12 -6.51 -18.80
N CYS A 20 -1.47 -6.81 -19.93
CA CYS A 20 -0.08 -6.43 -20.15
C CYS A 20 0.07 -4.90 -20.29
N THR A 21 -0.80 -4.24 -21.05
CA THR A 21 -0.75 -2.79 -21.30
C THR A 21 -0.93 -1.98 -20.03
N VAL A 22 -1.85 -2.37 -19.16
CA VAL A 22 -2.08 -1.71 -17.86
C VAL A 22 -0.80 -1.63 -17.05
N LEU A 23 -0.07 -2.74 -16.97
CA LEU A 23 1.17 -2.78 -16.18
C LEU A 23 2.31 -2.01 -16.84
N VAL A 24 2.40 -2.02 -18.16
CA VAL A 24 3.41 -1.27 -18.93
C VAL A 24 3.13 0.23 -18.90
N GLN A 25 1.86 0.64 -19.03
CA GLN A 25 1.45 2.05 -19.08
C GLN A 25 1.14 2.65 -17.71
N SER A 26 1.09 1.82 -16.66
CA SER A 26 0.96 2.32 -15.29
C SER A 26 2.02 3.40 -15.03
N PRO A 27 1.67 4.49 -14.33
CA PRO A 27 2.60 5.59 -14.11
C PRO A 27 3.93 5.08 -13.58
N ARG A 28 5.03 5.41 -14.27
CA ARG A 28 6.40 4.94 -13.97
C ARG A 28 6.97 5.57 -12.69
N ARG A 29 6.13 5.83 -11.69
CA ARG A 29 6.46 6.63 -10.51
C ARG A 29 7.63 6.12 -9.67
N ALA A 30 7.94 4.83 -9.78
CA ALA A 30 9.07 4.22 -9.05
C ALA A 30 9.67 3.03 -9.80
N ARG A 31 9.53 2.99 -11.14
CA ARG A 31 10.07 1.90 -11.97
C ARG A 31 11.45 2.22 -12.50
N ASN A 32 12.28 1.22 -12.49
CA ASN A 32 13.54 1.24 -13.25
C ASN A 32 13.38 0.54 -14.62
N ASN A 33 14.39 0.66 -15.47
CA ASN A 33 14.40 0.04 -16.79
C ASN A 33 14.25 -1.49 -16.73
N VAL A 34 14.72 -2.12 -15.67
CA VAL A 34 14.69 -3.58 -15.46
C VAL A 34 13.25 -4.07 -15.29
N GLU A 35 12.46 -3.40 -14.44
CA GLU A 35 11.04 -3.72 -14.25
C GLU A 35 10.21 -3.43 -15.51
N HIS A 36 10.53 -2.35 -16.22
CA HIS A 36 9.88 -2.08 -17.50
C HIS A 36 10.10 -3.22 -18.48
N THR A 37 11.32 -3.76 -18.59
CA THR A 37 11.64 -4.89 -19.46
C THR A 37 10.87 -6.14 -19.02
N PHE A 38 10.75 -6.40 -17.73
CA PHE A 38 9.97 -7.52 -17.21
C PHE A 38 8.50 -7.46 -17.67
N TRP A 39 7.82 -6.33 -17.47
CA TRP A 39 6.41 -6.17 -17.84
C TRP A 39 6.18 -6.09 -19.36
N SER A 40 7.08 -5.47 -20.12
CA SER A 40 6.91 -5.25 -21.56
C SER A 40 7.39 -6.40 -22.44
N ARG A 41 8.27 -7.26 -21.92
CA ARG A 41 8.89 -8.35 -22.70
C ARG A 41 8.69 -9.72 -22.04
N THR A 42 9.16 -9.90 -20.81
CA THR A 42 9.21 -11.21 -20.15
C THR A 42 7.80 -11.76 -19.90
N VAL A 43 6.90 -10.95 -19.33
CA VAL A 43 5.52 -11.35 -19.05
C VAL A 43 4.74 -11.69 -20.33
N PRO A 44 4.75 -10.90 -21.41
CA PRO A 44 4.13 -11.28 -22.68
C PRO A 44 4.68 -12.57 -23.29
N GLN A 45 6.00 -12.81 -23.22
CA GLN A 45 6.62 -14.04 -23.71
C GLN A 45 6.13 -15.28 -22.92
N LEU A 46 6.06 -15.18 -21.59
CA LEU A 46 5.50 -16.24 -20.76
C LEU A 46 4.02 -16.48 -21.07
N ALA A 47 3.24 -15.44 -21.29
CA ALA A 47 1.82 -15.55 -21.66
C ALA A 47 1.60 -16.24 -23.03
N GLN A 48 2.54 -16.11 -23.97
CA GLN A 48 2.46 -16.80 -25.26
C GLN A 48 2.68 -18.31 -25.14
N SER A 49 3.61 -18.70 -24.29
CA SER A 49 4.06 -20.10 -24.18
C SER A 49 3.37 -20.91 -23.09
N ILE A 50 2.85 -20.25 -22.04
CA ILE A 50 2.39 -20.91 -20.81
C ILE A 50 0.91 -20.60 -20.54
N PRO A 51 0.01 -21.60 -20.64
CA PRO A 51 -1.44 -21.40 -20.52
C PRO A 51 -1.88 -20.85 -19.16
N SER A 52 -1.24 -21.23 -18.03
CA SER A 52 -1.58 -20.73 -16.69
C SER A 52 -1.28 -19.24 -16.55
N VAL A 53 -0.14 -18.77 -17.08
CA VAL A 53 0.23 -17.36 -17.06
C VAL A 53 -0.75 -16.55 -17.93
N ARG A 54 -1.04 -17.04 -19.14
CA ARG A 54 -2.03 -16.41 -20.01
C ARG A 54 -3.39 -16.25 -19.35
N ALA A 55 -3.90 -17.32 -18.75
CA ALA A 55 -5.20 -17.31 -18.07
C ALA A 55 -5.23 -16.34 -16.86
N ALA A 56 -4.12 -16.23 -16.11
CA ALA A 56 -4.02 -15.30 -14.99
C ALA A 56 -4.01 -13.84 -15.48
N ILE A 57 -3.32 -13.53 -16.57
CA ILE A 57 -3.32 -12.20 -17.17
C ILE A 57 -4.70 -11.85 -17.75
N GLU A 58 -5.39 -12.81 -18.39
CA GLU A 58 -6.77 -12.61 -18.87
C GLU A 58 -7.73 -12.30 -17.72
N ALA A 59 -7.63 -13.02 -16.60
CA ALA A 59 -8.43 -12.76 -15.42
C ALA A 59 -8.17 -11.34 -14.86
N PHE A 60 -6.89 -10.92 -14.83
CA PHE A 60 -6.51 -9.57 -14.40
C PHE A 60 -7.03 -8.49 -15.35
N GLY A 61 -6.85 -8.64 -16.67
CA GLY A 61 -7.34 -7.68 -17.68
C GLY A 61 -8.87 -7.54 -17.64
N THR A 62 -9.60 -8.65 -17.43
CA THR A 62 -11.06 -8.64 -17.26
C THR A 62 -11.45 -7.89 -15.97
N SER A 63 -10.82 -8.22 -14.84
CA SER A 63 -11.08 -7.56 -13.55
C SER A 63 -10.75 -6.06 -13.60
N TYR A 64 -9.68 -5.69 -14.30
CA TYR A 64 -9.32 -4.28 -14.49
C TYR A 64 -10.34 -3.55 -15.37
N SER A 65 -10.85 -4.18 -16.44
CA SER A 65 -11.91 -3.62 -17.26
C SER A 65 -13.17 -3.34 -16.45
N GLU A 66 -13.60 -4.28 -15.62
CA GLU A 66 -14.73 -4.09 -14.69
C GLU A 66 -14.47 -2.96 -13.69
N TYR A 67 -13.25 -2.87 -13.14
CA TYR A 67 -12.85 -1.80 -12.23
C TYR A 67 -12.90 -0.41 -12.88
N VAL A 68 -12.42 -0.28 -14.13
CA VAL A 68 -12.41 1.00 -14.89
C VAL A 68 -13.82 1.42 -15.30
N LEU A 69 -14.64 0.46 -15.72
CA LEU A 69 -16.03 0.74 -16.10
C LEU A 69 -16.92 1.09 -14.92
N ARG A 70 -16.37 1.02 -13.68
CA ARG A 70 -17.12 1.30 -12.45
C ARG A 70 -18.48 0.61 -12.43
N ASP A 71 -18.54 -0.62 -12.95
CA ASP A 71 -19.71 -1.43 -12.76
C ASP A 71 -19.83 -1.67 -11.25
N THR A 72 -20.68 -0.85 -10.61
CA THR A 72 -20.92 -0.83 -9.18
C THR A 72 -21.58 -2.10 -8.66
N SER A 73 -21.78 -3.08 -9.54
CA SER A 73 -22.11 -4.42 -9.13
C SER A 73 -20.93 -4.97 -8.31
N THR A 74 -21.16 -5.07 -7.04
CA THR A 74 -20.17 -5.45 -6.02
C THR A 74 -19.79 -6.93 -6.10
N ARG A 75 -20.28 -7.66 -7.08
CA ARG A 75 -19.90 -9.03 -7.39
C ARG A 75 -18.95 -9.00 -8.60
N PRO A 76 -17.83 -9.78 -8.55
CA PRO A 76 -17.06 -10.00 -9.76
C PRO A 76 -18.01 -10.42 -10.86
N GLY A 77 -17.85 -9.83 -12.03
CA GLY A 77 -18.63 -10.23 -13.19
C GLY A 77 -18.49 -11.75 -13.40
N PHE A 78 -19.49 -12.36 -13.96
CA PHE A 78 -19.45 -13.80 -14.26
C PHE A 78 -18.19 -14.16 -15.06
N GLU A 79 -17.77 -13.29 -15.96
CA GLU A 79 -16.61 -13.50 -16.80
C GLU A 79 -15.28 -13.46 -16.02
N THR A 80 -15.11 -12.50 -15.10
CA THR A 80 -13.94 -12.46 -14.21
C THR A 80 -13.87 -13.70 -13.33
N THR A 81 -14.99 -14.11 -12.73
CA THR A 81 -15.03 -15.31 -11.88
C THR A 81 -14.67 -16.56 -12.66
N LYS A 82 -15.18 -16.72 -13.87
CA LYS A 82 -14.90 -17.85 -14.77
C LYS A 82 -13.41 -17.91 -15.14
N ARG A 83 -12.82 -16.78 -15.58
CA ARG A 83 -11.41 -16.70 -15.95
C ARG A 83 -10.49 -16.92 -14.75
N TYR A 84 -10.81 -16.34 -13.63
CA TYR A 84 -10.08 -16.54 -12.38
C TYR A 84 -10.07 -18.02 -11.96
N SER A 85 -11.25 -18.69 -11.99
CA SER A 85 -11.34 -20.11 -11.63
C SER A 85 -10.57 -21.01 -12.61
N MET A 86 -10.55 -20.65 -13.91
CA MET A 86 -9.75 -21.35 -14.90
C MET A 86 -8.26 -21.16 -14.64
N ALA A 87 -7.81 -19.93 -14.37
CA ALA A 87 -6.42 -19.63 -14.06
C ALA A 87 -5.95 -20.39 -12.79
N LEU A 88 -6.75 -20.40 -11.71
CA LEU A 88 -6.46 -21.17 -10.51
C LEU A 88 -6.24 -22.66 -10.80
N ARG A 89 -7.12 -23.28 -11.60
CA ARG A 89 -7.00 -24.69 -11.97
C ARG A 89 -5.70 -24.97 -12.72
N LEU A 90 -5.36 -24.14 -13.69
CA LEU A 90 -4.13 -24.29 -14.47
C LEU A 90 -2.88 -24.09 -13.61
N VAL A 91 -2.88 -23.09 -12.72
CA VAL A 91 -1.77 -22.87 -11.77
C VAL A 91 -1.62 -24.07 -10.81
N GLN A 92 -2.72 -24.64 -10.31
CA GLN A 92 -2.68 -25.83 -9.48
C GLN A 92 -2.08 -27.05 -10.21
N GLN A 93 -2.42 -27.22 -11.49
CA GLN A 93 -1.84 -28.30 -12.32
C GLN A 93 -0.33 -28.07 -12.54
N ASP A 94 0.07 -26.84 -12.86
CA ASP A 94 1.48 -26.50 -13.05
C ASP A 94 2.29 -26.64 -11.75
N LEU A 95 1.74 -26.25 -10.60
CA LEU A 95 2.39 -26.44 -9.29
C LEU A 95 2.59 -27.92 -8.91
N ALA A 96 1.68 -28.80 -9.34
CA ALA A 96 1.79 -30.23 -9.04
C ALA A 96 2.90 -30.94 -9.82
N THR A 97 3.21 -30.46 -11.04
CA THR A 97 4.15 -31.13 -11.95
C THR A 97 5.36 -30.27 -12.31
N MET A 98 5.26 -28.96 -12.14
CA MET A 98 6.28 -27.95 -12.49
C MET A 98 6.94 -28.17 -13.86
N PRO A 99 6.17 -28.36 -14.96
CA PRO A 99 6.72 -28.73 -16.26
C PRO A 99 7.63 -27.67 -16.87
N ASN A 100 7.39 -26.41 -16.51
CA ASN A 100 8.14 -25.23 -17.00
C ASN A 100 8.92 -24.52 -15.88
N GLY A 101 9.22 -25.23 -14.78
CA GLY A 101 9.83 -24.63 -13.61
C GLY A 101 8.84 -23.81 -12.76
N PRO A 102 9.32 -23.18 -11.68
CA PRO A 102 8.46 -22.47 -10.72
C PRO A 102 8.14 -21.02 -11.13
N ILE A 103 8.97 -20.36 -11.95
CA ILE A 103 8.82 -18.94 -12.29
C ILE A 103 7.46 -18.61 -12.94
N PRO A 104 6.93 -19.41 -13.89
CA PRO A 104 5.60 -19.18 -14.42
C PRO A 104 4.49 -19.22 -13.37
N CYS A 105 4.59 -20.15 -12.39
CA CYS A 105 3.64 -20.22 -11.29
C CYS A 105 3.72 -18.97 -10.40
N VAL A 106 4.93 -18.47 -10.12
CA VAL A 106 5.16 -17.20 -9.40
C VAL A 106 4.48 -16.05 -10.12
N VAL A 107 4.71 -15.89 -11.42
CA VAL A 107 4.11 -14.82 -12.23
C VAL A 107 2.59 -14.92 -12.25
N ALA A 108 2.03 -16.10 -12.47
CA ALA A 108 0.59 -16.32 -12.47
C ALA A 108 -0.04 -16.00 -11.10
N CYS A 109 0.59 -16.40 -10.00
CA CYS A 109 0.13 -16.06 -8.63
C CYS A 109 0.16 -14.56 -8.35
N ILE A 110 1.13 -13.81 -8.86
CA ILE A 110 1.16 -12.35 -8.76
C ILE A 110 -0.09 -11.75 -9.42
N PHE A 111 -0.43 -12.18 -10.64
CA PHE A 111 -1.62 -11.69 -11.34
C PHE A 111 -2.92 -12.07 -10.62
N LEU A 112 -3.02 -13.28 -10.07
CA LEU A 112 -4.16 -13.68 -9.25
C LEU A 112 -4.28 -12.81 -7.99
N GLY A 113 -3.16 -12.47 -7.34
CA GLY A 113 -3.11 -11.51 -6.25
C GLY A 113 -3.62 -10.12 -6.66
N PHE A 114 -3.26 -9.66 -7.86
CA PHE A 114 -3.77 -8.38 -8.40
C PHE A 114 -5.28 -8.41 -8.68
N VAL A 115 -5.83 -9.53 -9.19
CA VAL A 115 -7.28 -9.71 -9.35
C VAL A 115 -7.98 -9.54 -8.00
N GLU A 116 -7.51 -10.22 -6.96
CA GLU A 116 -8.11 -10.13 -5.62
C GLU A 116 -7.96 -8.74 -5.01
N ALA A 117 -6.81 -8.08 -5.22
CA ALA A 117 -6.59 -6.71 -4.79
C ALA A 117 -7.54 -5.73 -5.49
N LEU A 118 -7.75 -5.85 -6.81
CA LEU A 118 -8.73 -5.04 -7.56
C LEU A 118 -10.14 -5.18 -7.01
N GLN A 119 -10.51 -6.38 -6.59
CA GLN A 119 -11.82 -6.71 -6.01
C GLN A 119 -11.91 -6.38 -4.51
N GLN A 120 -10.88 -5.76 -3.93
CA GLN A 120 -10.80 -5.43 -2.50
C GLN A 120 -10.91 -6.65 -1.56
N ARG A 121 -10.52 -7.83 -2.02
CA ARG A 121 -10.44 -9.06 -1.23
C ARG A 121 -9.00 -9.27 -0.74
N LEU A 122 -8.56 -8.39 0.14
CA LEU A 122 -7.14 -8.25 0.53
C LEU A 122 -6.60 -9.52 1.19
N ASN A 123 -7.40 -10.22 2.01
CA ASN A 123 -6.96 -11.48 2.62
C ASN A 123 -6.62 -12.54 1.56
N LYS A 124 -7.42 -12.63 0.47
CA LYS A 124 -7.14 -13.56 -0.63
C LYS A 124 -5.93 -13.11 -1.45
N ALA A 125 -5.78 -11.80 -1.70
CA ALA A 125 -4.58 -11.26 -2.34
C ALA A 125 -3.30 -11.60 -1.55
N LEU A 126 -3.34 -11.46 -0.21
CA LEU A 126 -2.24 -11.82 0.67
C LEU A 126 -1.90 -13.32 0.60
N VAL A 127 -2.89 -14.20 0.51
CA VAL A 127 -2.66 -15.66 0.35
C VAL A 127 -1.88 -15.95 -0.92
N HIS A 128 -2.25 -15.34 -2.06
CA HIS A 128 -1.51 -15.51 -3.32
C HIS A 128 -0.08 -14.98 -3.21
N LEU A 129 0.12 -13.80 -2.64
CA LEU A 129 1.45 -13.22 -2.47
C LEU A 129 2.31 -14.02 -1.50
N GLN A 130 1.77 -14.49 -0.37
CA GLN A 130 2.50 -15.35 0.57
C GLN A 130 2.90 -16.67 -0.08
N GLY A 131 2.00 -17.29 -0.87
CA GLY A 131 2.33 -18.47 -1.67
C GLY A 131 3.46 -18.21 -2.66
N THR A 132 3.42 -17.06 -3.32
CA THR A 132 4.47 -16.59 -4.23
C THR A 132 5.83 -16.46 -3.52
N PHE A 133 5.86 -15.79 -2.35
CA PHE A 133 7.08 -15.64 -1.56
C PHE A 133 7.61 -17.00 -1.06
N SER A 134 6.72 -17.88 -0.59
CA SER A 134 7.09 -19.22 -0.14
C SER A 134 7.70 -20.05 -1.27
N LEU A 135 7.12 -19.97 -2.47
CA LEU A 135 7.64 -20.65 -3.65
C LEU A 135 9.03 -20.13 -4.02
N MET A 136 9.22 -18.79 -4.07
CA MET A 136 10.52 -18.19 -4.32
C MET A 136 11.58 -18.59 -3.29
N MET A 137 11.21 -18.66 -2.00
CA MET A 137 12.11 -19.08 -0.93
C MET A 137 12.51 -20.56 -1.01
N SER A 138 11.71 -21.38 -1.67
CA SER A 138 12.02 -22.81 -1.88
C SER A 138 12.99 -23.07 -3.03
N LEU A 139 13.29 -22.04 -3.88
CA LEU A 139 14.18 -22.20 -5.02
C LEU A 139 15.64 -22.25 -4.58
N THR A 140 16.40 -23.13 -5.21
CA THR A 140 17.85 -23.18 -5.07
C THR A 140 18.50 -22.09 -5.93
N ASP A 141 19.72 -21.68 -5.54
CA ASP A 141 20.51 -20.71 -6.31
C ASP A 141 20.70 -21.12 -7.77
N LYS A 142 20.86 -22.43 -8.04
CA LYS A 142 21.00 -22.96 -9.41
C LYS A 142 19.73 -22.76 -10.24
N GLN A 143 18.56 -22.91 -9.62
CA GLN A 143 17.28 -22.70 -10.30
C GLN A 143 17.04 -21.23 -10.60
N LEU A 144 17.44 -20.33 -9.68
CA LEU A 144 17.36 -18.88 -9.87
C LEU A 144 18.29 -18.38 -10.97
N LEU A 145 19.51 -18.92 -11.05
CA LEU A 145 20.52 -18.53 -12.06
C LEU A 145 20.25 -19.08 -13.46
N ALA A 146 19.44 -20.14 -13.59
CA ALA A 146 19.17 -20.79 -14.85
C ALA A 146 18.11 -20.07 -15.71
N GLU A 147 17.32 -19.19 -15.11
CA GLU A 147 16.21 -18.54 -15.81
C GLU A 147 16.52 -17.07 -16.14
N VAL A 148 16.12 -16.68 -17.33
CA VAL A 148 16.28 -15.31 -17.86
C VAL A 148 15.42 -14.35 -17.02
N ASP A 149 15.99 -13.21 -16.59
CA ASP A 149 15.31 -12.08 -15.94
C ASP A 149 14.85 -12.32 -14.48
N THR A 150 15.50 -13.26 -13.80
CA THR A 150 15.23 -13.54 -12.36
C THR A 150 15.46 -12.31 -11.48
N ASP A 151 16.39 -11.43 -11.84
CA ASP A 151 16.73 -10.22 -11.08
C ASP A 151 15.56 -9.24 -11.03
N SER A 152 14.90 -9.05 -12.17
CA SER A 152 13.71 -8.19 -12.28
C SER A 152 12.57 -8.73 -11.42
N LEU A 153 12.37 -10.05 -11.45
CA LEU A 153 11.34 -10.71 -10.66
C LEU A 153 11.63 -10.63 -9.16
N VAL A 154 12.87 -10.84 -8.73
CA VAL A 154 13.27 -10.72 -7.31
C VAL A 154 13.07 -9.29 -6.81
N LEU A 155 13.44 -8.28 -7.62
CA LEU A 155 13.22 -6.88 -7.26
C LEU A 155 11.73 -6.56 -7.14
N LEU A 156 10.91 -6.99 -8.10
CA LEU A 156 9.46 -6.83 -8.06
C LEU A 156 8.87 -7.48 -6.81
N LEU A 157 9.25 -8.71 -6.49
CA LEU A 157 8.78 -9.42 -5.31
C LEU A 157 9.16 -8.72 -4.01
N LYS A 158 10.37 -8.16 -3.91
CA LYS A 158 10.77 -7.35 -2.76
C LYS A 158 9.93 -6.08 -2.62
N LYS A 159 9.57 -5.44 -3.72
CA LYS A 159 8.67 -4.28 -3.71
C LYS A 159 7.25 -4.68 -3.27
N LEU A 160 6.73 -5.78 -3.79
CA LEU A 160 5.42 -6.30 -3.40
C LEU A 160 5.39 -6.73 -1.93
N ASP A 161 6.44 -7.39 -1.45
CA ASP A 161 6.58 -7.79 -0.05
C ASP A 161 6.61 -6.59 0.89
N LEU A 162 7.37 -5.56 0.52
CA LEU A 162 7.38 -4.29 1.24
C LEU A 162 5.99 -3.63 1.23
N HIS A 163 5.30 -3.64 0.10
CA HIS A 163 3.95 -3.09 -0.02
C HIS A 163 2.96 -3.78 0.90
N VAL A 164 3.03 -5.11 1.00
CA VAL A 164 2.25 -5.91 1.96
C VAL A 164 2.61 -5.54 3.40
N ALA A 165 3.90 -5.39 3.71
CA ALA A 165 4.35 -5.04 5.05
C ALA A 165 3.91 -3.64 5.50
N THR A 166 3.75 -2.68 4.56
CA THR A 166 3.19 -1.35 4.88
C THR A 166 1.70 -1.41 5.22
N TYR A 167 0.97 -2.34 4.61
CA TYR A 167 -0.45 -2.53 4.88
C TYR A 167 -0.69 -3.27 6.20
N ALA A 168 0.09 -4.30 6.47
CA ALA A 168 0.00 -5.14 7.66
C ALA A 168 1.16 -4.87 8.64
N VAL A 169 1.12 -3.72 9.31
CA VAL A 169 2.21 -3.18 10.17
C VAL A 169 2.80 -4.18 11.18
N SER A 170 2.05 -5.20 11.56
CA SER A 170 2.49 -6.24 12.50
C SER A 170 3.27 -7.37 11.86
N HIS A 171 3.23 -7.48 10.54
CA HIS A 171 3.88 -8.56 9.83
C HIS A 171 5.19 -8.04 9.24
N PRO A 172 6.33 -8.68 9.58
CA PRO A 172 7.57 -8.36 8.90
C PRO A 172 7.44 -8.71 7.41
N PRO A 173 8.20 -8.07 6.53
CA PRO A 173 8.36 -8.56 5.18
C PRO A 173 8.70 -10.07 5.17
N ASN A 174 8.14 -10.82 4.23
CA ASN A 174 8.32 -12.27 4.16
C ASN A 174 9.71 -12.66 3.63
N LEU A 175 10.23 -11.83 2.72
CA LEU A 175 11.52 -12.09 2.10
C LEU A 175 12.67 -11.66 3.02
N PRO A 176 13.80 -12.37 3.03
CA PRO A 176 14.92 -12.02 3.88
C PRO A 176 15.59 -10.71 3.44
N THR A 177 16.19 -10.02 4.41
CA THR A 177 16.99 -8.81 4.14
C THR A 177 18.29 -9.11 3.41
N LYS A 178 18.82 -10.34 3.55
CA LYS A 178 20.03 -10.77 2.83
C LYS A 178 19.72 -10.95 1.34
N PRO A 179 20.66 -10.65 0.43
CA PRO A 179 20.46 -10.92 -0.98
C PRO A 179 20.24 -12.43 -1.19
N PHE A 180 19.23 -12.79 -1.99
CA PHE A 180 19.28 -14.05 -2.72
C PHE A 180 20.54 -14.00 -3.57
N VAL A 181 21.40 -14.99 -3.46
CA VAL A 181 22.68 -15.14 -4.15
C VAL A 181 22.79 -14.26 -5.39
N MET A 182 23.16 -13.02 -5.18
CA MET A 182 23.45 -12.13 -6.28
C MET A 182 24.64 -11.30 -5.86
N GLY A 183 25.77 -11.67 -6.48
CA GLY A 183 26.94 -10.84 -6.45
C GLY A 183 26.58 -9.42 -6.88
N ASP A 184 27.34 -8.49 -6.45
CA ASP A 184 27.45 -7.04 -6.65
C ASP A 184 26.62 -6.29 -7.72
N VAL A 185 25.72 -6.97 -8.47
CA VAL A 185 24.83 -6.37 -9.48
C VAL A 185 23.92 -5.31 -8.86
N LEU A 186 23.56 -5.44 -7.58
CA LEU A 186 22.78 -4.44 -6.85
C LEU A 186 23.55 -3.14 -6.53
N GLN A 187 24.85 -3.07 -6.76
CA GLN A 187 25.64 -1.84 -6.53
C GLN A 187 25.49 -0.80 -7.64
N SER A 188 24.99 -1.20 -8.84
CA SER A 188 24.80 -0.31 -9.99
C SER A 188 23.35 0.17 -10.16
N TYR A 189 22.45 -0.10 -9.20
CA TYR A 189 21.07 0.36 -9.31
C TYR A 189 20.94 1.87 -9.05
N PRO A 190 20.00 2.54 -9.78
CA PRO A 190 19.66 3.93 -9.53
C PRO A 190 19.15 4.14 -8.07
N PRO A 191 19.00 5.40 -7.61
CA PRO A 191 18.66 5.76 -6.22
C PRO A 191 17.53 4.96 -5.60
N ASP A 192 16.55 4.53 -6.39
CA ASP A 192 15.40 3.72 -6.01
C ASP A 192 15.81 2.34 -5.47
N GLY A 193 16.73 1.63 -6.11
CA GLY A 193 17.18 0.29 -5.68
C GLY A 193 17.83 0.28 -4.31
N SER A 194 18.57 1.31 -3.97
CA SER A 194 19.18 1.47 -2.65
C SER A 194 18.11 1.76 -1.57
N LEU A 195 17.08 2.56 -1.90
CA LEU A 195 16.00 2.87 -0.96
C LEU A 195 15.20 1.62 -0.59
N PHE A 196 14.78 0.81 -1.56
CA PHE A 196 13.99 -0.39 -1.27
C PHE A 196 14.70 -1.37 -0.32
N LYS A 197 16.00 -1.47 -0.41
CA LYS A 197 16.82 -2.25 0.53
C LYS A 197 16.78 -1.66 1.95
N ILE A 198 16.87 -0.34 2.05
CA ILE A 198 16.78 0.37 3.34
C ILE A 198 15.36 0.24 3.92
N LEU A 199 14.32 0.48 3.12
CA LEU A 199 12.92 0.34 3.55
C LEU A 199 12.62 -1.07 4.02
N HIS A 200 13.01 -2.09 3.27
CA HIS A 200 12.80 -3.50 3.63
C HIS A 200 13.45 -3.83 4.99
N SER A 201 14.69 -3.41 5.20
CA SER A 201 15.38 -3.55 6.50
C SER A 201 14.67 -2.79 7.63
N SER A 202 14.20 -1.58 7.34
CA SER A 202 13.48 -0.73 8.30
C SER A 202 12.13 -1.34 8.70
N TYR A 203 11.36 -1.90 7.76
CA TYR A 203 10.09 -2.56 8.08
C TYR A 203 10.27 -3.89 8.81
N HIS A 204 11.33 -4.65 8.55
CA HIS A 204 11.71 -5.80 9.39
C HIS A 204 12.00 -5.36 10.83
N PHE A 205 12.73 -4.25 10.98
CA PHE A 205 12.99 -3.69 12.30
C PHE A 205 11.69 -3.26 12.99
N THR A 206 10.83 -2.49 12.32
CA THR A 206 9.60 -1.96 12.93
C THR A 206 8.64 -3.07 13.36
N ALA A 207 8.49 -4.13 12.56
CA ALA A 207 7.68 -5.30 12.92
C ALA A 207 8.24 -6.03 14.17
N LYS A 208 9.57 -6.14 14.28
CA LYS A 208 10.23 -6.70 15.45
C LYS A 208 10.11 -5.78 16.67
N ALA A 209 10.32 -4.47 16.47
CA ALA A 209 10.30 -3.46 17.53
C ALA A 209 8.90 -3.24 18.10
N PHE A 210 7.88 -3.40 17.29
CA PHE A 210 6.49 -3.11 17.62
C PHE A 210 6.01 -3.80 18.91
N ARG A 211 6.42 -5.04 19.17
CA ARG A 211 6.10 -5.78 20.41
C ARG A 211 6.63 -5.12 21.69
N TYR A 212 7.59 -4.21 21.55
CA TYR A 212 8.20 -3.49 22.66
C TYR A 212 7.60 -2.07 22.85
N LYS A 213 6.62 -1.66 22.05
CA LYS A 213 6.06 -0.30 22.08
C LYS A 213 5.62 0.15 23.47
N TYR A 214 4.98 -0.74 24.22
CA TYR A 214 4.50 -0.46 25.60
C TYR A 214 5.39 -1.06 26.69
N THR A 215 6.65 -1.26 26.39
CA THR A 215 7.64 -1.80 27.34
C THR A 215 8.49 -0.67 27.88
N SER A 216 8.80 -0.71 29.18
CA SER A 216 9.74 0.25 29.78
C SER A 216 11.07 0.26 28.99
N ARG A 217 11.59 1.45 28.71
CA ARG A 217 12.84 1.63 27.94
C ARG A 217 14.01 0.79 28.47
N ARG A 218 14.06 0.55 29.79
CA ARG A 218 15.11 -0.28 30.43
C ARG A 218 15.00 -1.76 30.07
N MET A 219 13.83 -2.21 29.63
CA MET A 219 13.56 -3.61 29.25
C MET A 219 13.68 -3.84 27.75
N ILE A 220 13.86 -2.80 26.97
CA ILE A 220 14.09 -2.91 25.51
C ILE A 220 15.52 -3.43 25.33
N PRO A 221 15.73 -4.51 24.52
CA PRO A 221 17.07 -5.02 24.26
C PRO A 221 18.00 -3.94 23.66
N PRO A 222 19.21 -3.77 24.17
CA PRO A 222 20.16 -2.77 23.67
C PRO A 222 20.43 -2.91 22.18
N GLU A 223 20.46 -4.15 21.68
CA GLU A 223 20.68 -4.46 20.27
C GLU A 223 19.55 -3.88 19.38
N LEU A 224 18.32 -3.84 19.91
CA LEU A 224 17.18 -3.26 19.20
C LEU A 224 17.30 -1.74 19.13
N LEU A 225 17.80 -1.08 20.18
CA LEU A 225 18.06 0.37 20.16
C LEU A 225 19.21 0.74 19.21
N ILE A 226 20.26 -0.08 19.18
CA ILE A 226 21.37 0.08 18.22
C ILE A 226 20.87 -0.10 16.79
N GLU A 227 20.04 -1.12 16.57
CA GLU A 227 19.43 -1.36 15.25
C GLU A 227 18.55 -0.19 14.81
N GLN A 228 17.71 0.38 15.73
CA GLN A 228 16.93 1.59 15.47
C GLN A 228 17.81 2.75 15.00
N GLY A 229 18.90 3.02 15.73
CA GLY A 229 19.85 4.08 15.39
C GLY A 229 20.45 3.90 14.00
N ARG A 230 20.82 2.66 13.65
CA ARG A 230 21.36 2.32 12.33
C ARG A 230 20.31 2.54 11.22
N GLN A 231 19.05 2.08 11.40
CA GLN A 231 17.98 2.28 10.41
C GLN A 231 17.71 3.77 10.20
N LEU A 232 17.61 4.55 11.28
CA LEU A 232 17.44 6.01 11.20
C LEU A 232 18.57 6.70 10.48
N SER A 233 19.83 6.29 10.75
CA SER A 233 21.00 6.83 10.05
C SER A 233 20.94 6.57 8.54
N ASN A 234 20.58 5.34 8.14
CA ASN A 234 20.47 4.97 6.73
C ASN A 234 19.38 5.77 6.00
N LEU A 235 18.19 5.91 6.64
CA LEU A 235 17.09 6.68 6.06
C LEU A 235 17.44 8.16 5.91
N LYS A 236 18.03 8.78 6.95
CA LYS A 236 18.48 10.18 6.92
C LYS A 236 19.57 10.40 5.87
N GLN A 237 20.52 9.48 5.76
CA GLN A 237 21.57 9.54 4.75
C GLN A 237 21.00 9.46 3.33
N TRP A 238 19.99 8.60 3.11
CA TRP A 238 19.34 8.53 1.82
C TRP A 238 18.61 9.84 1.48
N LEU A 239 17.86 10.42 2.42
CA LEU A 239 17.15 11.69 2.25
C LEU A 239 18.09 12.86 1.92
N SER A 240 19.24 12.94 2.59
CA SER A 240 20.23 13.99 2.36
C SER A 240 20.94 13.89 1.00
N ARG A 241 21.06 12.67 0.45
CA ARG A 241 21.67 12.44 -0.87
C ARG A 241 20.68 12.61 -2.02
N ASN A 242 19.41 12.55 -1.75
CA ASN A 242 18.34 12.56 -2.74
C ASN A 242 17.39 13.75 -2.49
N GLU A 243 17.96 14.93 -2.32
CA GLU A 243 17.19 16.17 -2.30
C GLU A 243 16.59 16.44 -3.68
N ILE A 244 15.42 17.08 -3.72
CA ILE A 244 14.72 17.38 -4.97
C ILE A 244 15.40 18.61 -5.60
N PRO A 245 16.13 18.48 -6.70
CA PRO A 245 16.75 19.63 -7.34
C PRO A 245 15.69 20.50 -8.03
N PRO A 246 15.85 21.84 -8.04
CA PRO A 246 14.87 22.76 -8.60
C PRO A 246 14.68 22.63 -10.13
N ASN A 247 15.62 22.00 -10.86
CA ASN A 247 15.63 21.92 -12.32
C ASN A 247 15.67 20.47 -12.85
N THR A 248 15.05 19.52 -12.17
CA THR A 248 14.99 18.11 -12.61
C THR A 248 13.92 17.96 -13.71
N ASP A 249 14.13 17.00 -14.64
CA ASP A 249 13.09 16.61 -15.59
C ASP A 249 11.85 16.10 -14.84
N THR A 250 10.68 16.29 -15.47
CA THR A 250 9.39 16.05 -14.81
C THR A 250 9.22 14.60 -14.31
N GLU A 251 9.66 13.60 -15.07
CA GLU A 251 9.48 12.18 -14.72
C GLU A 251 10.38 11.77 -13.55
N SER A 252 11.65 12.17 -13.58
CA SER A 252 12.61 11.93 -12.49
C SER A 252 12.19 12.65 -11.21
N HIS A 253 11.64 13.86 -11.33
CA HIS A 253 11.10 14.63 -10.21
C HIS A 253 9.91 13.92 -9.56
N GLU A 254 8.95 13.44 -10.36
CA GLU A 254 7.78 12.70 -9.85
C GLU A 254 8.19 11.44 -9.09
N SER A 255 9.11 10.66 -9.66
CA SER A 255 9.63 9.44 -9.03
C SER A 255 10.31 9.75 -7.70
N LEU A 256 11.12 10.81 -7.65
CA LEU A 256 11.84 11.21 -6.45
C LEU A 256 10.90 11.67 -5.34
N ILE A 257 9.82 12.41 -5.67
CA ILE A 257 8.78 12.81 -4.70
C ILE A 257 8.16 11.57 -4.04
N VAL A 258 7.77 10.56 -4.82
CA VAL A 258 7.19 9.32 -4.30
C VAL A 258 8.17 8.60 -3.38
N LEU A 259 9.42 8.42 -3.81
CA LEU A 259 10.45 7.72 -3.03
C LEU A 259 10.79 8.48 -1.73
N ARG A 260 10.89 9.80 -1.78
CA ARG A 260 11.12 10.62 -0.57
C ARG A 260 9.96 10.53 0.40
N SER A 261 8.73 10.57 -0.08
CA SER A 261 7.53 10.43 0.78
C SER A 261 7.50 9.08 1.49
N GLN A 262 7.87 8.00 0.80
CA GLN A 262 7.98 6.66 1.39
C GLN A 262 9.12 6.59 2.42
N CYS A 263 10.26 7.21 2.12
CA CYS A 263 11.40 7.28 3.04
C CYS A 263 11.08 8.06 4.31
N LEU A 264 10.40 9.20 4.19
CA LEU A 264 9.95 10.02 5.33
C LEU A 264 8.95 9.25 6.20
N ALA A 265 7.95 8.60 5.61
CA ALA A 265 7.01 7.77 6.36
C ALA A 265 7.72 6.63 7.12
N ALA A 266 8.68 5.95 6.50
CA ALA A 266 9.48 4.92 7.14
C ALA A 266 10.38 5.50 8.25
N LEU A 267 10.97 6.68 8.05
CA LEU A 267 11.78 7.37 9.06
C LEU A 267 10.96 7.69 10.30
N ILE A 268 9.80 8.30 10.14
CA ILE A 268 8.91 8.67 11.25
C ILE A 268 8.45 7.40 11.99
N ASN A 269 8.01 6.37 11.24
CA ASN A 269 7.58 5.11 11.84
C ASN A 269 8.71 4.44 12.62
N THR A 270 9.91 4.37 12.06
CA THR A 270 11.11 3.79 12.70
C THR A 270 11.48 4.55 13.98
N ALA A 271 11.38 5.87 13.96
CA ALA A 271 11.74 6.71 15.09
C ALA A 271 10.74 6.57 16.25
N ALA A 272 9.43 6.53 15.95
CA ALA A 272 8.37 6.55 16.96
C ALA A 272 7.88 5.15 17.39
N ILE A 273 8.32 4.06 16.74
CA ILE A 273 7.78 2.71 16.95
C ILE A 273 7.95 2.19 18.39
N LEU A 274 9.01 2.59 19.06
CA LEU A 274 9.31 2.21 20.45
C LEU A 274 8.74 3.19 21.49
N GLU A 275 8.17 4.31 21.03
CA GLU A 275 7.54 5.28 21.92
C GLU A 275 6.11 4.82 22.27
N PRO A 276 5.76 4.71 23.56
CA PRO A 276 4.45 4.20 23.96
C PRO A 276 3.31 5.17 23.66
N ARG A 277 3.59 6.48 23.66
CA ARG A 277 2.58 7.52 23.44
C ARG A 277 2.46 7.89 21.95
N GLU A 278 1.24 8.11 21.51
CA GLU A 278 0.95 8.57 20.16
C GLU A 278 1.33 10.06 19.94
N THR A 279 1.43 10.86 21.01
CA THR A 279 1.95 12.23 20.95
C THR A 279 3.43 12.30 20.54
N ALA A 280 4.17 11.20 20.59
CA ALA A 280 5.53 11.14 20.08
C ALA A 280 5.65 11.44 18.56
N TYR A 281 4.58 11.26 17.82
CA TYR A 281 4.56 11.61 16.40
C TYR A 281 4.53 13.11 16.13
N ASP A 282 4.11 13.93 17.11
CA ASP A 282 3.93 15.38 16.91
C ASP A 282 5.26 16.12 16.65
N CYS A 283 6.39 15.57 17.07
CA CYS A 283 7.71 16.16 16.84
C CYS A 283 8.20 16.01 15.38
N TYR A 284 7.49 15.25 14.54
CA TYR A 284 7.79 15.05 13.12
C TYR A 284 6.90 15.90 12.19
N GLY A 285 6.39 17.02 12.68
CA GLY A 285 5.56 17.95 11.90
C GLY A 285 6.17 18.33 10.56
N PRO A 286 7.43 18.82 10.51
CA PRO A 286 8.08 19.20 9.27
C PRO A 286 8.14 18.05 8.22
N GLU A 287 8.44 16.83 8.64
CA GLU A 287 8.49 15.66 7.76
C GLU A 287 7.10 15.28 7.23
N PHE A 288 6.06 15.35 8.06
CA PHE A 288 4.69 15.16 7.63
C PHE A 288 4.22 16.22 6.65
N GLU A 289 4.58 17.47 6.89
CA GLU A 289 4.23 18.59 6.00
C GLU A 289 4.98 18.49 4.67
N GLU A 290 6.24 18.03 4.65
CA GLU A 290 6.98 17.74 3.41
C GLU A 290 6.26 16.67 2.58
N ILE A 291 5.80 15.56 3.19
CA ILE A 291 5.02 14.51 2.49
C ILE A 291 3.79 15.12 1.82
N ILE A 292 2.98 15.86 2.56
CA ILE A 292 1.71 16.42 2.06
C ILE A 292 1.97 17.42 0.94
N THR A 293 2.94 18.32 1.14
CA THR A 293 3.21 19.40 0.20
C THR A 293 3.78 18.88 -1.10
N SER A 294 4.76 17.96 -1.02
CA SER A 294 5.40 17.36 -2.20
C SER A 294 4.41 16.55 -3.04
N ILE A 295 3.58 15.73 -2.39
CA ILE A 295 2.53 14.98 -3.09
C ILE A 295 1.46 15.90 -3.65
N GLY A 296 1.12 16.97 -2.94
CA GLY A 296 0.20 18.01 -3.44
C GLY A 296 0.69 18.60 -4.76
N ILE A 297 1.96 19.01 -4.84
CA ILE A 297 2.59 19.51 -6.06
C ILE A 297 2.54 18.46 -7.18
N LEU A 298 2.87 17.19 -6.87
CA LEU A 298 2.82 16.08 -7.82
C LEU A 298 1.42 15.89 -8.44
N LEU A 299 0.37 15.92 -7.63
CA LEU A 299 -1.00 15.76 -8.12
C LEU A 299 -1.50 16.98 -8.89
N MET A 300 -1.08 18.20 -8.50
CA MET A 300 -1.43 19.43 -9.23
C MET A 300 -0.76 19.48 -10.61
N SER A 301 0.50 19.09 -10.73
CA SER A 301 1.20 19.07 -12.02
C SER A 301 0.50 18.17 -13.05
N LYS A 302 -0.05 17.04 -12.61
CA LYS A 302 -0.83 16.13 -13.45
C LYS A 302 -2.16 16.71 -13.93
N CYS A 303 -2.81 17.52 -13.11
CA CYS A 303 -4.03 18.23 -13.50
C CYS A 303 -3.76 19.26 -14.61
N LEU A 304 -2.59 19.90 -14.59
CA LEU A 304 -2.22 20.95 -15.56
C LEU A 304 -1.72 20.38 -16.91
N GLN A 305 -1.17 19.17 -16.94
CA GLN A 305 -0.63 18.54 -18.14
C GLN A 305 -1.68 17.94 -19.09
N GLY A 306 -2.97 18.21 -18.85
CA GLY A 306 -4.00 18.02 -19.85
C GLY A 306 -4.47 16.60 -20.09
N ALA A 307 -4.74 15.84 -19.03
CA ALA A 307 -5.76 14.80 -19.17
C ALA A 307 -7.07 15.48 -19.58
N PRO A 308 -7.75 15.05 -20.67
CA PRO A 308 -8.93 15.74 -21.15
C PRO A 308 -9.95 15.83 -20.00
N ARG A 309 -10.25 17.08 -19.58
CA ARG A 309 -11.37 17.38 -18.69
C ARG A 309 -12.63 16.83 -19.36
N ARG A 310 -13.07 15.66 -18.98
CA ARG A 310 -14.47 15.31 -19.12
C ARG A 310 -15.21 16.06 -18.02
N GLU A 311 -16.25 16.78 -18.39
CA GLU A 311 -17.07 17.64 -17.53
C GLU A 311 -17.78 16.93 -16.38
N THR A 312 -17.56 15.64 -16.22
CA THR A 312 -18.04 14.80 -15.13
C THR A 312 -16.85 14.14 -14.46
N GLN A 313 -16.51 14.54 -13.27
CA GLN A 313 -15.81 13.91 -12.11
C GLN A 313 -14.86 12.69 -12.32
N ASP A 314 -14.40 12.40 -13.52
CA ASP A 314 -13.72 11.15 -13.83
C ASP A 314 -12.19 11.28 -13.77
N TRP A 315 -11.64 11.26 -12.55
CA TRP A 315 -10.31 10.71 -12.36
C TRP A 315 -10.36 9.25 -12.84
N LEU A 316 -9.69 8.95 -13.95
CA LEU A 316 -9.62 7.57 -14.43
C LEU A 316 -9.10 6.69 -13.30
N PRO A 317 -9.85 5.66 -12.91
CA PRO A 317 -9.38 4.74 -11.90
C PRO A 317 -8.07 4.13 -12.38
N SER A 318 -6.98 4.52 -11.74
CA SER A 318 -5.66 3.99 -12.04
C SER A 318 -5.33 2.89 -11.06
N PHE A 319 -4.84 1.77 -11.56
CA PHE A 319 -4.26 0.71 -10.74
C PHE A 319 -2.74 0.73 -10.94
N VAL A 320 -2.02 0.82 -9.83
CA VAL A 320 -0.56 0.72 -9.79
C VAL A 320 -0.22 -0.46 -8.88
N PRO A 321 0.50 -1.48 -9.35
CA PRO A 321 0.84 -2.63 -8.49
C PRO A 321 1.86 -2.28 -7.41
N GLU A 322 2.61 -1.21 -7.59
CA GLU A 322 3.73 -0.79 -6.76
C GLU A 322 3.33 0.22 -5.69
N MET A 323 4.19 0.39 -4.70
CA MET A 323 4.03 1.43 -3.67
C MET A 323 4.04 2.82 -4.31
N GLY A 324 2.97 3.59 -4.05
CA GLY A 324 2.83 4.95 -4.51
C GLY A 324 2.73 5.96 -3.35
N ILE A 325 1.70 6.79 -3.40
CA ILE A 325 1.51 7.92 -2.48
C ILE A 325 0.44 7.68 -1.42
N ILE A 326 -0.42 6.65 -1.60
CA ILE A 326 -1.56 6.44 -0.68
C ILE A 326 -1.06 6.07 0.72
N HIS A 327 -0.10 5.14 0.83
CA HIS A 327 0.44 4.75 2.14
C HIS A 327 1.07 5.93 2.91
N PRO A 328 1.99 6.74 2.36
CA PRO A 328 2.54 7.89 3.07
C PRO A 328 1.48 8.91 3.51
N LEU A 329 0.48 9.18 2.67
CA LEU A 329 -0.63 10.09 2.99
C LEU A 329 -1.54 9.52 4.09
N TYR A 330 -1.91 8.24 4.01
CA TYR A 330 -2.70 7.56 5.02
C TYR A 330 -1.98 7.54 6.38
N PHE A 331 -0.69 7.18 6.38
CA PHE A 331 0.14 7.22 7.57
C PHE A 331 0.19 8.63 8.18
N THR A 332 0.38 9.65 7.36
CA THR A 332 0.37 11.06 7.77
C THR A 332 -0.98 11.46 8.39
N ALA A 333 -2.08 11.22 7.69
CA ALA A 333 -3.42 11.59 8.17
C ALA A 333 -3.80 10.88 9.48
N LYS A 334 -3.29 9.65 9.68
CA LYS A 334 -3.50 8.86 10.89
C LYS A 334 -2.61 9.31 12.05
N LYS A 335 -1.35 9.71 11.79
CA LYS A 335 -0.34 9.96 12.83
C LYS A 335 -0.09 11.43 13.13
N TYR A 336 -0.24 12.32 12.17
CA TYR A 336 -0.11 13.75 12.36
C TYR A 336 -1.47 14.37 12.70
N ARG A 337 -1.72 14.60 14.01
CA ARG A 337 -3.04 15.03 14.52
C ARG A 337 -3.31 16.52 14.35
N SER A 338 -2.60 17.23 13.49
CA SER A 338 -2.98 18.59 13.09
C SER A 338 -4.30 18.56 12.30
N PRO A 339 -5.40 19.18 12.77
CA PRO A 339 -6.69 19.14 12.11
C PRO A 339 -6.64 19.65 10.66
N PHE A 340 -5.83 20.68 10.41
CA PHE A 340 -5.61 21.23 9.07
C PHE A 340 -4.88 20.23 8.16
N TRP A 341 -3.71 19.75 8.58
CA TRP A 341 -2.84 18.94 7.74
C TRP A 341 -3.42 17.54 7.45
N ARG A 342 -4.09 16.92 8.44
CA ARG A 342 -4.70 15.61 8.21
C ARG A 342 -5.86 15.65 7.22
N ARG A 343 -6.64 16.76 7.18
CA ARG A 343 -7.69 16.95 6.17
C ARG A 343 -7.09 17.22 4.79
N LYS A 344 -5.99 17.94 4.71
CA LYS A 344 -5.25 18.13 3.45
C LYS A 344 -4.72 16.79 2.94
N ALA A 345 -4.15 15.94 3.79
CA ALA A 345 -3.73 14.58 3.43
C ALA A 345 -4.92 13.75 2.94
N LEU A 346 -6.06 13.78 3.64
CA LEU A 346 -7.29 13.12 3.23
C LEU A 346 -7.74 13.54 1.83
N SER A 347 -7.75 14.85 1.54
CA SER A 347 -8.13 15.36 0.23
C SER A 347 -7.22 14.86 -0.90
N LEU A 348 -5.92 14.64 -0.62
CA LEU A 348 -4.97 14.07 -1.58
C LEU A 348 -5.16 12.56 -1.75
N ILE A 349 -5.47 11.83 -0.68
CA ILE A 349 -5.82 10.39 -0.77
C ILE A 349 -6.97 10.21 -1.74
N LEU A 350 -8.05 10.98 -1.60
CA LEU A 350 -9.25 10.87 -2.42
C LEU A 350 -9.05 11.20 -3.89
N LYS A 351 -7.97 11.91 -4.22
CA LYS A 351 -7.54 12.17 -5.60
C LYS A 351 -6.61 11.10 -6.16
N SER A 352 -6.25 10.13 -5.33
CA SER A 352 -5.43 9.00 -5.74
C SER A 352 -6.31 7.87 -6.28
N GLY A 353 -5.72 6.89 -6.94
CA GLY A 353 -6.44 5.72 -7.45
C GLY A 353 -6.32 4.53 -6.50
N LYS A 354 -5.79 3.42 -7.05
CA LYS A 354 -5.53 2.19 -6.33
C LYS A 354 -4.09 1.76 -6.51
N GLU A 355 -3.41 1.47 -5.41
CA GLU A 355 -2.00 1.12 -5.37
C GLU A 355 -1.84 -0.24 -4.65
N GLY A 356 -1.79 -1.33 -5.41
CA GLY A 356 -1.79 -2.67 -4.84
C GLY A 356 -2.94 -2.89 -3.84
N PRO A 357 -2.64 -3.16 -2.55
CA PRO A 357 -3.66 -3.31 -1.51
C PRO A 357 -4.30 -1.98 -1.08
N TRP A 358 -3.63 -0.84 -1.31
CA TRP A 358 -4.10 0.48 -0.89
C TRP A 358 -5.15 1.03 -1.85
N CYS A 359 -6.31 1.42 -1.34
CA CYS A 359 -7.44 1.95 -2.10
C CYS A 359 -7.83 3.32 -1.55
N ALA A 360 -7.79 4.36 -2.40
CA ALA A 360 -8.09 5.72 -2.00
C ALA A 360 -9.46 5.87 -1.32
N GLU A 361 -10.49 5.18 -1.81
CA GLU A 361 -11.84 5.21 -1.24
C GLU A 361 -11.88 4.59 0.16
N THR A 362 -11.27 3.41 0.32
CA THR A 362 -11.26 2.69 1.61
C THR A 362 -10.43 3.45 2.63
N GLU A 363 -9.20 3.85 2.26
CA GLU A 363 -8.30 4.54 3.19
C GLU A 363 -8.81 5.95 3.51
N GLY A 364 -9.41 6.63 2.55
CA GLY A 364 -10.06 7.92 2.80
C GLY A 364 -11.22 7.82 3.79
N SER A 365 -12.05 6.79 3.66
CA SER A 365 -13.14 6.52 4.58
C SER A 365 -12.64 6.20 6.00
N LEU A 366 -11.57 5.40 6.11
CA LEU A 366 -10.93 5.11 7.40
C LEU A 366 -10.36 6.37 8.06
N VAL A 367 -9.67 7.21 7.30
CA VAL A 367 -9.15 8.50 7.80
C VAL A 367 -10.28 9.40 8.28
N ALA A 368 -11.38 9.51 7.53
CA ALA A 368 -12.55 10.29 7.92
C ALA A 368 -13.14 9.79 9.25
N ALA A 369 -13.28 8.46 9.40
CA ALA A 369 -13.76 7.86 10.64
C ALA A 369 -12.81 8.13 11.83
N ILE A 370 -11.48 8.05 11.62
CA ILE A 370 -10.49 8.36 12.65
C ILE A 370 -10.61 9.83 13.08
N ILE A 371 -10.71 10.77 12.13
CA ILE A 371 -10.86 12.19 12.41
C ILE A 371 -12.13 12.43 13.25
N ASN A 372 -13.26 11.84 12.83
CA ASN A 372 -14.51 11.98 13.57
C ASN A 372 -14.41 11.45 15.00
N ALA A 373 -13.81 10.28 15.19
CA ALA A 373 -13.67 9.65 16.49
C ALA A 373 -12.70 10.40 17.43
N GLU A 374 -11.59 10.94 16.89
CA GLU A 374 -10.59 11.67 17.70
C GLU A 374 -11.02 13.13 17.97
N GLU A 375 -11.62 13.81 17.00
CA GLU A 375 -11.98 15.23 17.09
C GLU A 375 -13.45 15.48 17.50
N GLY A 376 -14.34 14.50 17.29
CA GLY A 376 -15.76 14.60 17.64
C GLY A 376 -16.62 15.37 16.64
N THR A 377 -16.01 15.91 15.57
CA THR A 377 -16.70 16.69 14.54
C THR A 377 -16.03 16.44 13.17
N PHE A 378 -16.67 15.64 12.36
CA PHE A 378 -16.29 15.49 10.97
C PHE A 378 -17.53 15.63 10.09
N ASP A 379 -17.69 16.82 9.51
CA ASP A 379 -18.77 17.13 8.59
C ASP A 379 -18.25 17.88 7.34
N LYS A 380 -19.13 18.14 6.39
CA LYS A 380 -18.79 18.87 5.15
C LYS A 380 -18.26 20.26 5.44
N GLU A 381 -18.76 20.93 6.47
CA GLU A 381 -18.36 22.28 6.81
C GLU A 381 -16.97 22.32 7.42
N SER A 382 -16.62 21.35 8.29
CA SER A 382 -15.27 21.24 8.85
C SER A 382 -14.20 20.99 7.80
N LEU A 383 -14.55 20.34 6.68
CA LEU A 383 -13.65 20.18 5.55
C LEU A 383 -13.49 21.44 4.72
N ARG A 384 -14.58 22.17 4.45
CA ARG A 384 -14.55 23.46 3.72
C ARG A 384 -13.76 24.50 4.47
N LEU A 385 -13.93 24.54 5.80
CA LEU A 385 -13.24 25.46 6.69
C LEU A 385 -11.91 24.93 7.23
N ALA A 386 -11.33 23.89 6.59
CA ALA A 386 -10.09 23.30 7.06
C ALA A 386 -8.95 24.31 7.25
N HIS A 387 -8.90 25.36 6.42
CA HIS A 387 -7.92 26.45 6.53
C HIS A 387 -8.06 27.30 7.80
N THR A 388 -9.21 27.26 8.48
CA THR A 388 -9.45 27.96 9.74
C THR A 388 -9.18 27.09 10.97
N LEU A 389 -8.91 25.81 10.76
CA LEU A 389 -8.66 24.87 11.85
C LEU A 389 -7.27 25.04 12.45
N ASP A 390 -7.13 24.62 13.71
CA ASP A 390 -5.85 24.61 14.37
C ASP A 390 -4.85 23.73 13.61
N GLN A 391 -3.65 24.25 13.42
CA GLN A 391 -2.54 23.53 12.79
C GLN A 391 -1.74 22.72 13.80
N SER A 392 -1.94 22.98 15.11
CA SER A 392 -1.22 22.28 16.16
C SER A 392 -1.82 20.90 16.40
N PRO A 393 -1.00 19.82 16.41
CA PRO A 393 -1.46 18.49 16.81
C PRO A 393 -1.80 18.39 18.29
N ALA A 394 -1.37 19.36 19.12
CA ALA A 394 -1.59 19.35 20.57
C ALA A 394 -3.06 19.52 20.98
N CYS A 395 -3.94 19.94 20.04
CA CYS A 395 -5.38 20.04 20.29
C CYS A 395 -6.07 18.68 20.47
N ILE A 396 -5.43 17.56 20.07
CA ILE A 396 -5.92 16.19 20.27
C ILE A 396 -5.11 15.55 21.41
N PRO A 397 -5.67 15.37 22.61
CA PRO A 397 -4.95 14.78 23.72
C PRO A 397 -4.68 13.28 23.51
N GLU A 398 -3.68 12.75 24.24
CA GLU A 398 -3.20 11.36 24.08
C GLU A 398 -4.31 10.31 24.20
N GLU A 399 -5.20 10.46 25.19
CA GLU A 399 -6.28 9.51 25.47
C GLU A 399 -7.35 9.42 24.36
N ARG A 400 -7.36 10.37 23.42
CA ARG A 400 -8.23 10.34 22.24
C ARG A 400 -7.57 9.71 21.02
N ARG A 401 -6.24 9.56 21.01
CA ARG A 401 -5.48 9.15 19.81
C ARG A 401 -5.53 7.65 19.62
N PHE A 402 -5.90 7.20 18.44
CA PHE A 402 -5.86 5.79 18.10
C PHE A 402 -4.45 5.35 17.67
N SER A 403 -3.95 4.33 18.35
CA SER A 403 -2.64 3.75 18.03
C SER A 403 -2.72 2.87 16.77
N HIS A 404 -3.82 2.15 16.65
CA HIS A 404 -4.03 1.24 15.54
C HIS A 404 -5.48 1.26 15.03
N VAL A 405 -5.66 1.07 13.72
CA VAL A 405 -6.96 0.99 13.08
C VAL A 405 -6.90 -0.13 12.06
N TRP A 406 -7.90 -0.99 12.10
CA TRP A 406 -8.03 -2.10 11.16
C TRP A 406 -9.45 -2.19 10.61
N ALA A 407 -9.55 -2.45 9.31
CA ALA A 407 -10.81 -2.71 8.63
C ALA A 407 -10.92 -4.20 8.32
N SER A 408 -12.02 -4.83 8.69
CA SER A 408 -12.30 -6.22 8.32
C SER A 408 -12.68 -6.31 6.84
N ASP A 409 -12.30 -7.44 6.22
CA ASP A 409 -12.78 -7.76 4.87
C ASP A 409 -14.30 -8.02 4.92
N PRO A 410 -15.09 -7.40 4.05
CA PRO A 410 -16.55 -7.55 4.03
C PRO A 410 -17.05 -9.00 3.87
N GLU A 411 -16.20 -9.90 3.36
CA GLU A 411 -16.53 -11.33 3.18
C GLU A 411 -16.20 -12.21 4.38
N SER A 412 -15.52 -11.70 5.42
CA SER A 412 -15.04 -12.53 6.53
C SER A 412 -16.07 -12.83 7.61
N GLU A 413 -17.23 -12.16 7.62
CA GLU A 413 -18.30 -12.41 8.57
C GLU A 413 -19.45 -13.21 7.91
N ASN A 414 -19.50 -14.50 8.30
CA ASN A 414 -20.60 -15.46 8.13
C ASN A 414 -21.75 -15.09 7.18
N GLY A 415 -21.63 -15.47 5.94
CA GLY A 415 -22.61 -16.08 5.02
C GLY A 415 -24.03 -15.56 4.88
N GLU A 416 -24.53 -14.60 5.63
CA GLU A 416 -25.88 -14.07 5.47
C GLU A 416 -25.86 -12.74 4.70
N CYS A 417 -25.67 -12.87 3.39
CA CYS A 417 -25.98 -11.81 2.45
C CYS A 417 -27.50 -11.66 2.36
N THR A 418 -28.10 -10.82 3.20
CA THR A 418 -29.50 -10.43 3.03
C THR A 418 -29.66 -9.73 1.68
N HIS A 419 -30.54 -10.28 0.86
CA HIS A 419 -30.71 -10.03 -0.57
C HIS A 419 -31.10 -8.60 -0.98
N ASN A 420 -31.08 -7.59 -0.08
CA ASN A 420 -31.76 -6.32 -0.38
C ASN A 420 -31.01 -5.03 -0.01
N THR A 421 -29.73 -5.06 0.34
CA THR A 421 -29.00 -3.80 0.58
C THR A 421 -27.76 -3.69 -0.29
N ARG A 422 -27.78 -2.75 -1.23
CA ARG A 422 -26.65 -2.33 -2.09
C ARG A 422 -25.48 -1.72 -1.29
N LYS A 423 -25.55 -1.67 0.03
CA LYS A 423 -24.54 -1.05 0.90
C LYS A 423 -23.64 -2.12 1.48
N ARG A 424 -22.36 -2.14 1.06
CA ARG A 424 -21.31 -2.93 1.74
C ARG A 424 -20.75 -2.09 2.87
N TYR A 425 -20.86 -2.58 4.08
CA TYR A 425 -20.25 -1.98 5.25
C TYR A 425 -18.95 -2.71 5.58
N THR A 426 -17.88 -1.96 5.79
CA THR A 426 -16.63 -2.50 6.31
C THR A 426 -16.59 -2.24 7.81
N LYS A 427 -16.50 -3.29 8.59
CA LYS A 427 -16.33 -3.16 10.05
C LYS A 427 -14.94 -2.64 10.34
N THR A 428 -14.87 -1.54 11.07
CA THR A 428 -13.60 -0.92 11.44
C THR A 428 -13.39 -1.06 12.93
N MET A 429 -12.24 -1.59 13.32
CA MET A 429 -11.82 -1.67 14.71
C MET A 429 -10.72 -0.64 14.96
N MET A 430 -10.92 0.22 15.96
CA MET A 430 -10.00 1.27 16.35
C MET A 430 -9.49 1.00 17.76
N TYR A 431 -8.19 1.02 17.95
CA TYR A 431 -7.53 0.70 19.20
C TYR A 431 -6.79 1.90 19.75
N ARG A 432 -7.02 2.20 21.03
CA ARG A 432 -6.28 3.23 21.77
C ARG A 432 -5.92 2.73 23.17
N CYS A 433 -4.86 3.25 23.73
CA CYS A 433 -4.52 3.07 25.15
C CYS A 433 -4.90 4.34 25.91
N ARG A 434 -5.92 4.28 26.78
CA ARG A 434 -6.38 5.45 27.53
C ARG A 434 -5.38 5.92 28.56
N ASP A 435 -4.74 5.00 29.25
CA ASP A 435 -3.72 5.29 30.25
C ASP A 435 -2.47 4.44 30.02
N VAL A 436 -1.58 4.96 29.19
CA VAL A 436 -0.31 4.30 28.84
C VAL A 436 0.55 4.06 30.08
N GLU A 437 0.55 4.97 31.05
CA GLU A 437 1.40 4.86 32.25
C GLU A 437 0.89 3.81 33.21
N ALA A 438 -0.42 3.75 33.46
CA ALA A 438 -1.03 2.70 34.28
C ALA A 438 -0.77 1.32 33.65
N TYR A 439 -1.02 1.18 32.33
CA TYR A 439 -0.79 -0.06 31.61
C TYR A 439 0.67 -0.54 31.71
N MET A 440 1.64 0.35 31.48
CA MET A 440 3.06 0.01 31.60
C MET A 440 3.48 -0.34 33.03
N ARG A 441 2.85 0.28 34.04
CA ARG A 441 3.09 0.03 35.47
C ARG A 441 2.57 -1.34 35.90
N ASP A 442 1.34 -1.67 35.49
CA ASP A 442 0.66 -2.89 35.91
C ASP A 442 1.32 -4.14 35.33
N ARG A 443 1.90 -4.04 34.14
CA ARG A 443 2.63 -5.15 33.51
C ARG A 443 4.02 -5.43 34.06
N LYS A 444 4.54 -4.60 34.96
CA LYS A 444 5.85 -4.81 35.61
C LYS A 444 6.98 -5.19 34.63
N GLY A 445 6.94 -4.63 33.40
CA GLY A 445 7.94 -4.87 32.38
C GLY A 445 7.79 -6.19 31.61
N GLN A 446 6.69 -6.91 31.75
CA GLN A 446 6.43 -8.09 30.90
C GLN A 446 6.16 -7.67 29.46
N ILE A 447 6.84 -8.31 28.52
CA ILE A 447 6.59 -8.14 27.09
C ILE A 447 5.25 -8.81 26.76
N PRO A 448 4.31 -8.12 26.10
CA PRO A 448 3.05 -8.71 25.70
C PRO A 448 3.26 -9.99 24.87
N ARG A 449 2.59 -11.08 25.25
CA ARG A 449 2.53 -12.28 24.44
C ARG A 449 1.52 -12.03 23.31
N GLY A 450 2.00 -11.79 22.12
CA GLY A 450 1.14 -11.53 20.98
C GLY A 450 1.20 -10.09 20.48
N ILE A 451 0.19 -9.70 19.72
CA ILE A 451 0.09 -8.38 19.11
C ILE A 451 -0.46 -7.41 20.18
N PRO A 452 0.23 -6.32 20.54
CA PRO A 452 -0.17 -5.44 21.66
C PRO A 452 -1.60 -4.90 21.57
N TRP A 453 -2.13 -4.66 20.38
CA TRP A 453 -3.51 -4.16 20.21
C TRP A 453 -4.61 -5.23 20.30
N VAL A 454 -4.26 -6.51 20.34
CA VAL A 454 -5.23 -7.59 20.58
C VAL A 454 -5.36 -7.89 22.06
N ASP A 455 -4.56 -7.22 22.89
CA ASP A 455 -4.65 -7.34 24.32
C ASP A 455 -5.89 -6.60 24.84
N PRO A 456 -6.91 -7.30 25.37
CA PRO A 456 -8.13 -6.67 25.90
C PRO A 456 -7.88 -5.67 27.03
N GLU A 457 -6.76 -5.83 27.76
CA GLU A 457 -6.38 -4.92 28.84
C GLU A 457 -5.79 -3.60 28.32
N LEU A 458 -5.23 -3.62 27.07
CA LEU A 458 -4.70 -2.42 26.40
C LEU A 458 -5.74 -1.66 25.63
N CYS A 459 -6.68 -2.39 25.03
CA CYS A 459 -7.50 -1.88 23.98
C CYS A 459 -8.93 -1.78 24.45
N GLU A 460 -9.36 -0.58 24.79
CA GLU A 460 -10.77 -0.28 24.68
C GLU A 460 -11.12 -0.33 23.18
N ILE A 461 -11.86 -1.36 22.80
CA ILE A 461 -12.48 -1.43 21.48
C ILE A 461 -13.54 -0.34 21.48
N ASP A 462 -13.21 0.82 20.97
CA ASP A 462 -14.19 1.87 20.77
C ASP A 462 -14.93 1.57 19.47
N THR A 463 -16.08 0.96 19.64
CA THR A 463 -17.19 0.88 18.68
C THR A 463 -16.90 0.32 17.30
N GLU A 464 -17.76 -0.60 16.92
CA GLU A 464 -17.95 -1.01 15.54
C GLU A 464 -18.46 0.18 14.71
N TRP A 465 -17.54 0.86 14.03
CA TRP A 465 -17.91 1.87 13.05
C TRP A 465 -18.18 1.20 11.73
N TRP A 466 -19.43 1.21 11.32
CA TRP A 466 -19.84 0.80 9.99
C TRP A 466 -19.67 1.98 9.04
N ILE A 467 -18.69 1.94 8.16
CA ILE A 467 -18.53 2.95 7.13
C ILE A 467 -19.42 2.57 5.95
N GLY A 468 -20.56 3.25 5.82
CA GLY A 468 -21.42 3.15 4.65
C GLY A 468 -20.74 3.81 3.45
N ARG A 469 -20.51 3.04 2.39
CA ARG A 469 -19.76 3.50 1.20
C ARG A 469 -20.35 4.74 0.52
N GLU A 470 -21.67 4.89 0.49
CA GLU A 470 -22.36 5.99 -0.21
C GLU A 470 -22.40 7.30 0.60
N GLU A 471 -22.71 7.26 1.88
CA GLU A 471 -22.82 8.48 2.71
C GLU A 471 -21.44 9.11 2.99
N SER A 472 -20.42 8.28 3.21
CA SER A 472 -19.04 8.78 3.40
C SER A 472 -18.49 9.35 2.10
N LEU A 473 -18.76 8.74 0.96
CA LEU A 473 -18.26 9.20 -0.35
C LEU A 473 -18.93 10.48 -0.82
N GLU A 474 -20.27 10.65 -0.63
CA GLU A 474 -20.93 11.92 -0.95
C GLU A 474 -20.42 13.08 -0.11
N ILE A 475 -20.12 12.86 1.18
CA ILE A 475 -19.49 13.84 2.05
C ILE A 475 -18.09 14.20 1.53
N ILE A 476 -17.32 13.21 1.09
CA ILE A 476 -15.92 13.30 0.73
C ILE A 476 -15.72 13.91 -0.67
N PHE A 477 -16.50 13.48 -1.67
CA PHE A 477 -16.35 13.97 -3.06
C PHE A 477 -16.82 15.42 -3.26
N SER A 478 -17.82 15.87 -2.50
CA SER A 478 -18.29 17.26 -2.59
C SER A 478 -17.27 18.30 -2.07
N VAL A 479 -16.22 17.87 -1.40
CA VAL A 479 -15.22 18.72 -0.75
C VAL A 479 -13.93 18.88 -1.57
N GLY A 480 -13.68 17.95 -2.49
CA GLY A 480 -12.47 18.00 -3.33
C GLY A 480 -12.33 19.27 -4.19
N GLU A 481 -13.42 19.98 -4.45
CA GLU A 481 -13.44 21.20 -5.27
C GLU A 481 -13.07 22.49 -4.50
N GLY A 482 -13.24 22.50 -3.17
CA GLY A 482 -13.05 23.71 -2.34
C GLY A 482 -11.65 23.94 -1.78
N LEU A 483 -10.79 22.91 -1.74
CA LEU A 483 -9.47 22.96 -1.07
C LEU A 483 -8.29 23.29 -2.01
N ILE A 484 -8.56 23.62 -3.28
CA ILE A 484 -7.54 23.89 -4.31
C ILE A 484 -7.57 25.35 -4.81
N ARG A 485 -8.25 26.23 -4.12
CA ARG A 485 -8.15 27.67 -4.44
C ARG A 485 -7.21 28.39 -3.47
#